data_aa1cc4087046e73aa981f12fd3faebaf
#
_entry.id   aa1cc4087046e73aa981f12fd3faebaf
#
_cell.length_a   1.000
_cell.length_b   1.000
_cell.length_c   1.000
_cell.angle_alpha   90.00
_cell.angle_beta   90.00
_cell.angle_gamma   90.00
#
_symmetry.space_group_name_H-M   'P 1'
#
loop_
_entity.id
_entity.type
_entity.pdbx_description
1 polymer ?
#
loop_
_entity_poly.entity_id
_entity_poly.type
_entity_poly.pdbx_seq_one_letter_code
_entity_poly.pdbx_strand_id
1 'polypeptide(L)'
;MREDLLVTTPLALNTNRGDDGTLVLSAAGELDLSNVGTFVQAMNEAINQATDPAGGTEATVTLDFSGIEYLDSSAINVLFTHAGRIRGLVINPLLTSIVTVSGLNEILTVEPPPSAKP
;
A
#
# COMPACT_ATOMS: atom_id res chain seq x y z
N MET A 1 -15.97 -27.13 -5.35
CA MET A 1 -15.71 -26.57 -5.59
C MET A 1 -15.22 -25.76 -5.56
N ARG A 2 -15.01 -25.39 -6.00
CA ARG A 2 -14.48 -24.57 -5.93
C ARG A 2 -14.71 -23.47 -6.39
N GLU A 3 -15.28 -22.85 -5.82
CA GLU A 3 -15.55 -21.52 -6.03
C GLU A 3 -14.36 -20.73 -6.29
N ASP A 4 -13.25 -21.27 -5.94
CA ASP A 4 -12.04 -20.54 -6.25
C ASP A 4 -11.81 -20.45 -7.72
N LEU A 5 -12.58 -21.10 -8.50
CA LEU A 5 -12.51 -20.91 -9.93
C LEU A 5 -12.95 -19.54 -10.36
N LEU A 6 -13.64 -18.83 -9.50
CA LEU A 6 -14.14 -17.51 -9.81
C LEU A 6 -13.32 -16.44 -9.17
N VAL A 7 -12.23 -16.84 -8.60
CA VAL A 7 -11.53 -15.93 -7.75
C VAL A 7 -10.81 -14.88 -8.49
N THR A 8 -10.77 -13.73 -7.91
CA THR A 8 -9.84 -12.71 -8.30
C THR A 8 -8.50 -13.05 -7.70
N THR A 9 -7.48 -12.34 -8.10
CA THR A 9 -6.15 -12.53 -7.55
C THR A 9 -6.18 -12.21 -6.07
N PRO A 10 -5.78 -13.13 -5.22
CA PRO A 10 -5.81 -12.86 -3.79
C PRO A 10 -4.84 -11.76 -3.42
N LEU A 11 -5.13 -11.11 -2.32
CA LEU A 11 -4.26 -10.08 -1.80
C LEU A 11 -3.14 -10.74 -1.00
N ALA A 12 -1.91 -10.46 -1.35
CA ALA A 12 -0.75 -10.91 -0.61
C ALA A 12 -0.09 -9.72 0.04
N LEU A 13 0.26 -9.85 1.32
CA LEU A 13 0.84 -8.76 2.08
C LEU A 13 2.13 -9.23 2.73
N ASN A 14 3.12 -8.34 2.79
CA ASN A 14 4.40 -8.66 3.36
C ASN A 14 5.05 -7.38 3.89
N THR A 15 5.60 -7.45 5.09
CA THR A 15 6.26 -6.30 5.71
C THR A 15 7.74 -6.55 5.77
N ASN A 16 8.52 -5.59 5.30
CA ASN A 16 9.97 -5.64 5.31
C ASN A 16 10.53 -4.34 5.84
N ARG A 17 11.77 -4.41 6.31
CA ARG A 17 12.47 -3.21 6.72
C ARG A 17 13.42 -2.81 5.61
N GLY A 18 13.35 -1.56 5.19
CA GLY A 18 14.23 -1.06 4.15
C GLY A 18 15.64 -0.80 4.66
N ASP A 19 16.52 -0.45 3.75
CA ASP A 19 17.91 -0.23 4.07
C ASP A 19 18.11 0.90 5.05
N ASP A 20 17.23 1.89 4.99
CA ASP A 20 17.33 3.05 5.87
C ASP A 20 16.55 2.85 7.18
N GLY A 21 16.08 1.65 7.42
CA GLY A 21 15.36 1.35 8.65
C GLY A 21 13.86 1.59 8.58
N THR A 22 13.36 2.15 7.49
CA THR A 22 11.93 2.34 7.36
C THR A 22 11.23 1.03 7.08
N LEU A 23 9.98 0.94 7.47
CA LEU A 23 9.18 -0.24 7.17
C LEU A 23 8.48 -0.07 5.84
N VAL A 24 8.44 -1.15 5.08
CA VAL A 24 7.78 -1.21 3.80
C VAL A 24 6.73 -2.30 3.85
N LEU A 25 5.49 -1.95 3.60
CA LEU A 25 4.40 -2.91 3.49
C LEU A 25 4.16 -3.13 2.00
N SER A 26 4.45 -4.33 1.55
CA SER A 26 4.27 -4.70 0.15
C SER A 26 2.94 -5.40 -0.01
N ALA A 27 2.22 -5.05 -1.06
CA ALA A 27 0.95 -5.68 -1.37
C ALA A 27 0.94 -6.07 -2.83
N ALA A 28 0.32 -7.19 -3.12
CA ALA A 28 0.21 -7.69 -4.49
C ALA A 28 -1.16 -8.30 -4.69
N GLY A 29 -1.67 -8.23 -5.91
CA GLY A 29 -2.96 -8.77 -6.26
C GLY A 29 -3.97 -7.67 -6.47
N GLU A 30 -5.14 -7.82 -5.93
CA GLU A 30 -6.21 -6.83 -6.05
C GLU A 30 -6.62 -6.36 -4.67
N LEU A 31 -6.79 -5.06 -4.54
CA LEU A 31 -7.18 -4.47 -3.26
C LEU A 31 -8.54 -3.81 -3.46
N ASP A 32 -9.54 -4.36 -2.79
CA ASP A 32 -10.92 -3.92 -2.97
C ASP A 32 -11.68 -4.03 -1.66
N LEU A 33 -12.98 -3.76 -1.73
CA LEU A 33 -13.81 -3.73 -0.55
C LEU A 33 -13.76 -5.05 0.22
N SER A 34 -13.60 -6.17 -0.49
CA SER A 34 -13.64 -7.48 0.18
C SER A 34 -12.43 -7.73 1.06
N ASN A 35 -11.31 -7.04 0.80
CA ASN A 35 -10.09 -7.31 1.57
C ASN A 35 -9.42 -6.06 2.12
N VAL A 36 -10.02 -4.89 1.92
CA VAL A 36 -9.39 -3.66 2.37
C VAL A 36 -9.22 -3.64 3.89
N GLY A 37 -10.11 -4.30 4.62
CA GLY A 37 -9.96 -4.38 6.07
C GLY A 37 -8.70 -5.13 6.49
N THR A 38 -8.39 -6.20 5.78
CA THR A 38 -7.15 -6.93 6.03
C THR A 38 -5.94 -6.05 5.77
N PHE A 39 -6.00 -5.28 4.70
CA PHE A 39 -4.91 -4.36 4.39
C PHE A 39 -4.73 -3.31 5.48
N VAL A 40 -5.83 -2.72 5.96
CA VAL A 40 -5.76 -1.70 7.01
C VAL A 40 -5.14 -2.28 8.26
N GLN A 41 -5.51 -3.50 8.62
CA GLN A 41 -4.95 -4.16 9.78
C GLN A 41 -3.45 -4.34 9.63
N ALA A 42 -3.01 -4.78 8.46
CA ALA A 42 -1.58 -4.97 8.21
C ALA A 42 -0.84 -3.64 8.25
N MET A 43 -1.45 -2.58 7.74
CA MET A 43 -0.83 -1.27 7.76
C MET A 43 -0.68 -0.77 9.19
N ASN A 44 -1.70 -0.95 9.99
CA ASN A 44 -1.63 -0.52 11.40
C ASN A 44 -0.56 -1.30 12.15
N GLU A 45 -0.43 -2.59 11.89
CA GLU A 45 0.61 -3.39 12.52
C GLU A 45 2.00 -2.93 12.09
N ALA A 46 2.16 -2.59 10.82
CA ALA A 46 3.44 -2.09 10.34
C ALA A 46 3.78 -0.75 10.99
N ILE A 47 2.79 0.12 11.12
CA ILE A 47 3.00 1.41 11.77
C ILE A 47 3.40 1.21 13.22
N ASN A 48 2.76 0.26 13.91
CA ASN A 48 3.12 -0.02 15.30
C ASN A 48 4.55 -0.53 15.41
N GLN A 49 4.99 -1.33 14.44
CA GLN A 49 6.36 -1.82 14.45
C GLN A 49 7.35 -0.70 14.16
N ALA A 50 6.94 0.29 13.41
CA ALA A 50 7.80 1.41 13.07
C ALA A 50 7.91 2.41 14.22
N THR A 51 6.98 2.34 15.16
CA THR A 51 6.98 3.29 16.27
C THR A 51 8.19 3.05 17.16
N ASP A 52 8.93 4.11 17.41
CA ASP A 52 10.08 4.05 18.30
C ASP A 52 9.60 4.35 19.71
N PRO A 53 9.70 3.39 20.64
CA PRO A 53 9.20 3.62 21.99
C PRO A 53 9.82 4.82 22.67
N ALA A 54 11.06 5.14 22.31
CA ALA A 54 11.74 6.26 22.93
C ALA A 54 11.64 7.52 22.10
N GLY A 55 11.12 7.41 20.90
CA GLY A 55 11.15 8.52 19.98
C GLY A 55 9.94 9.40 20.10
N GLY A 56 10.07 10.58 19.57
CA GLY A 56 8.94 11.47 19.49
C GLY A 56 8.48 11.67 18.08
N THR A 57 9.03 10.93 17.14
CA THR A 57 8.72 11.07 15.74
C THR A 57 7.49 10.25 15.39
N GLU A 58 6.64 10.82 14.58
CA GLU A 58 5.46 10.13 14.12
C GLU A 58 5.86 8.98 13.21
N ALA A 59 5.31 7.81 13.46
CA ALA A 59 5.64 6.62 12.68
C ALA A 59 4.95 6.66 11.33
N THR A 60 5.69 6.29 10.29
CA THR A 60 5.14 6.19 8.94
C THR A 60 5.61 4.89 8.31
N VAL A 61 4.94 4.51 7.23
CA VAL A 61 5.26 3.30 6.50
C VAL A 61 5.25 3.62 5.01
N THR A 62 6.12 2.98 4.26
CA THR A 62 6.10 3.06 2.82
C THR A 62 5.25 1.91 2.29
N LEU A 63 4.37 2.20 1.36
CA LEU A 63 3.54 1.19 0.74
C LEU A 63 4.11 0.84 -0.63
N ASP A 64 4.36 -0.43 -0.85
CA ASP A 64 4.85 -0.90 -2.15
C ASP A 64 3.71 -1.64 -2.84
N PHE A 65 3.05 -0.96 -3.74
CA PHE A 65 1.95 -1.49 -4.51
C PHE A 65 2.37 -1.89 -5.92
N SER A 66 3.66 -2.11 -6.12
CA SER A 66 4.11 -2.47 -7.47
C SER A 66 3.48 -3.77 -7.95
N GLY A 67 3.05 -4.63 -7.03
CA GLY A 67 2.36 -5.87 -7.38
C GLY A 67 0.85 -5.77 -7.39
N ILE A 68 0.29 -4.62 -7.09
CA ILE A 68 -1.16 -4.43 -7.09
C ILE A 68 -1.61 -4.13 -8.52
N GLU A 69 -2.61 -4.86 -8.99
CA GLU A 69 -3.10 -4.72 -10.35
C GLU A 69 -4.45 -4.02 -10.42
N TYR A 70 -5.10 -3.82 -9.27
CA TYR A 70 -6.42 -3.23 -9.25
C TYR A 70 -6.68 -2.60 -7.89
N LEU A 71 -7.24 -1.39 -7.90
CA LEU A 71 -7.71 -0.70 -6.70
C LEU A 71 -9.12 -0.23 -6.96
N ASP A 72 -10.01 -0.41 -5.99
CA ASP A 72 -11.33 0.19 -6.13
C ASP A 72 -11.43 1.43 -5.24
N SER A 73 -12.60 2.04 -5.23
CA SER A 73 -12.77 3.29 -4.48
C SER A 73 -12.63 3.09 -2.97
N SER A 74 -12.93 1.91 -2.46
CA SER A 74 -12.75 1.69 -1.03
C SER A 74 -11.27 1.69 -0.67
N ALA A 75 -10.44 1.13 -1.54
CA ALA A 75 -9.00 1.15 -1.31
C ALA A 75 -8.45 2.56 -1.42
N ILE A 76 -8.90 3.31 -2.42
CA ILE A 76 -8.47 4.70 -2.58
C ILE A 76 -8.85 5.51 -1.33
N ASN A 77 -10.05 5.31 -0.83
CA ASN A 77 -10.51 6.03 0.35
C ASN A 77 -9.64 5.74 1.57
N VAL A 78 -9.25 4.49 1.74
CA VAL A 78 -8.37 4.11 2.84
C VAL A 78 -7.02 4.83 2.73
N LEU A 79 -6.49 4.92 1.52
CA LEU A 79 -5.21 5.62 1.34
C LEU A 79 -5.34 7.10 1.68
N PHE A 80 -6.44 7.73 1.30
CA PHE A 80 -6.68 9.12 1.70
C PHE A 80 -6.78 9.25 3.22
N THR A 81 -7.51 8.36 3.83
CA THR A 81 -7.74 8.42 5.28
C THR A 81 -6.45 8.30 6.06
N HIS A 82 -5.53 7.49 5.58
CA HIS A 82 -4.29 7.21 6.31
C HIS A 82 -3.09 7.94 5.73
N ALA A 83 -3.32 8.94 4.89
CA ALA A 83 -2.22 9.58 4.16
C ALA A 83 -1.13 10.12 5.09
N GLY A 84 -1.52 10.61 6.26
CA GLY A 84 -0.53 11.16 7.19
C GLY A 84 0.42 10.12 7.76
N ARG A 85 0.08 8.84 7.65
CA ARG A 85 0.92 7.78 8.16
C ARG A 85 1.65 7.04 7.04
N ILE A 86 1.47 7.48 5.80
CA ILE A 86 2.10 6.86 4.64
C ILE A 86 3.23 7.76 4.18
N ARG A 87 4.44 7.22 4.22
CA ARG A 87 5.63 7.96 3.82
C ARG A 87 5.71 8.12 2.31
N GLY A 88 5.31 7.09 1.59
CA GLY A 88 5.34 7.11 0.15
C GLY A 88 4.63 5.90 -0.42
N LEU A 89 4.32 5.98 -1.69
CA LEU A 89 3.55 4.94 -2.37
C LEU A 89 4.26 4.60 -3.67
N VAL A 90 4.70 3.36 -3.78
CA VAL A 90 5.27 2.84 -5.03
C VAL A 90 4.15 2.12 -5.75
N ILE A 91 3.90 2.46 -7.01
CA ILE A 91 2.77 1.89 -7.72
C ILE A 91 3.19 1.21 -9.00
N ASN A 92 2.44 0.18 -9.34
CA ASN A 92 2.45 -0.43 -10.65
C ASN A 92 1.99 0.61 -11.67
N PRO A 93 2.66 0.74 -12.81
CA PRO A 93 2.21 1.71 -13.83
C PRO A 93 0.76 1.54 -14.26
N LEU A 94 0.19 0.36 -14.10
CA LEU A 94 -1.22 0.15 -14.40
C LEU A 94 -2.14 1.03 -13.55
N LEU A 95 -1.66 1.48 -12.41
CA LEU A 95 -2.47 2.25 -11.48
C LEU A 95 -2.31 3.75 -11.66
N THR A 96 -1.48 4.19 -12.60
CA THR A 96 -1.17 5.60 -12.75
C THR A 96 -2.42 6.44 -12.96
N SER A 97 -3.31 5.96 -13.83
CA SER A 97 -4.52 6.73 -14.12
C SER A 97 -5.40 6.92 -12.91
N ILE A 98 -5.65 5.85 -12.17
CA ILE A 98 -6.56 5.97 -11.04
C ILE A 98 -5.94 6.79 -9.92
N VAL A 99 -4.63 6.70 -9.74
CA VAL A 99 -3.95 7.51 -8.74
C VAL A 99 -4.02 8.99 -9.11
N THR A 100 -3.82 9.31 -10.38
CA THR A 100 -3.87 10.69 -10.85
C THR A 100 -5.27 11.25 -10.76
N VAL A 101 -6.26 10.49 -11.26
CA VAL A 101 -7.63 10.96 -11.30
C VAL A 101 -8.18 11.17 -9.89
N SER A 102 -7.81 10.29 -8.96
CA SER A 102 -8.29 10.39 -7.60
C SER A 102 -7.65 11.51 -6.82
N GLY A 103 -6.50 12.00 -7.27
CA GLY A 103 -5.79 13.07 -6.55
C GLY A 103 -4.82 12.54 -5.50
N LEU A 104 -4.64 11.23 -5.40
CA LEU A 104 -3.71 10.69 -4.42
C LEU A 104 -2.30 11.25 -4.58
N ASN A 105 -1.89 11.48 -5.83
CA ASN A 105 -0.55 11.98 -6.09
C ASN A 105 -0.36 13.41 -5.62
N GLU A 106 -1.42 14.07 -5.18
CA GLU A 106 -1.30 15.41 -4.65
C GLU A 106 -1.08 15.42 -3.15
N ILE A 107 -1.36 14.30 -2.48
CA ILE A 107 -1.19 14.23 -1.04
C ILE A 107 -0.16 13.19 -0.62
N LEU A 108 0.22 12.31 -1.52
CA LEU A 108 1.24 11.29 -1.26
C LEU A 108 2.34 11.40 -2.29
N THR A 109 3.56 11.08 -1.87
CA THR A 109 4.65 10.92 -2.81
C THR A 109 4.46 9.58 -3.53
N VAL A 110 4.27 9.63 -4.83
CA VAL A 110 4.00 8.44 -5.63
C VAL A 110 5.15 8.22 -6.60
N GLU A 111 5.65 7.00 -6.64
CA GLU A 111 6.82 6.68 -7.45
C GLU A 111 6.63 5.38 -8.20
N PRO A 112 7.30 5.24 -9.35
CA PRO A 112 7.31 3.94 -10.03
C PRO A 112 8.22 2.97 -9.32
N PRO A 113 8.10 1.66 -9.62
CA PRO A 113 9.00 0.68 -9.01
C PRO A 113 10.45 0.94 -9.43
N PRO A 114 11.40 0.77 -8.51
CA PRO A 114 12.80 1.00 -8.85
C PRO A 114 13.30 0.10 -9.97
N SER A 115 12.78 -1.09 -10.05
CA SER A 115 13.23 -2.05 -11.05
C SER A 115 12.72 -1.73 -12.44
N ALA A 116 11.89 -0.71 -12.57
CA ALA A 116 11.35 -0.36 -13.87
C ALA A 116 12.37 0.26 -14.78
N LYS A 117 13.46 0.69 -14.25
CA LYS A 117 14.43 1.31 -15.11
C LYS A 117 15.12 0.28 -15.99
N PRO A 118 15.51 0.66 -17.15
CA PRO A 118 16.16 -0.26 -18.07
C PRO A 118 17.49 -0.75 -17.59
#